data_b3ea39bebc7114c13fa92c11b551089b
#
_entry.id   b3ea39bebc7114c13fa92c11b551089b
#
_cell.length_a   1.000
_cell.length_b   1.000
_cell.length_c   1.000
_cell.angle_alpha   90.00
_cell.angle_beta   90.00
_cell.angle_gamma   90.00
#
_symmetry.space_group_name_H-M   'P 1'
#
loop_
_entity.id
_entity.type
_entity.pdbx_description
1 polymer ?
#
loop_
_entity_poly.entity_id
_entity_poly.type
_entity_poly.pdbx_seq_one_letter_code
_entity_poly.pdbx_strand_id
1 'polypeptide(L)'
;MVCSIPIGSSSLSFTELRGIFDPAYPAPSPLRMSILTELRIPRILMAAMVGGILAVSGVAMQAITHNDLAEPYLLGISSGASTGAVVAILFSTWQYGIIAGAAVGALVSFGMLMLLLRNSAADAARVVLTGVLIGFLFQSLTSLIVTASGNAESTRGIMFWLLGVLSAARWYTVIAVFIVGTIGTVALWMMSRYLDALSLGDATASTIGIPVVALRYAVLVAVSLMTAATVASVGAIGFVGLIVPHAVRMISGPRHASLIPISAVVGAITLVVADAIARALFAPQELPVGVITALIGVPAFFLILRRKH
;
A
#
# COMPACT_ATOMS: atom_id res chain seq x y z
N MET A 1 9.35 14.75 -5.97
CA MET A 1 8.85 14.19 -7.23
C MET A 1 9.73 14.54 -8.44
N VAL A 2 9.99 15.82 -8.73
CA VAL A 2 10.80 16.22 -9.91
C VAL A 2 12.20 15.60 -9.91
N CYS A 3 12.85 15.46 -8.76
CA CYS A 3 14.20 14.88 -8.64
C CYS A 3 14.26 13.35 -8.92
N SER A 4 13.14 12.64 -8.91
CA SER A 4 13.12 11.19 -9.20
C SER A 4 12.94 10.87 -10.69
N ILE A 5 12.60 11.87 -11.52
CA ILE A 5 12.38 11.71 -12.95
C ILE A 5 13.66 11.33 -13.71
N PRO A 6 14.85 11.92 -13.42
CA PRO A 6 16.10 11.56 -14.12
C PRO A 6 16.66 10.20 -13.72
N ILE A 7 16.29 9.66 -12.56
CA ILE A 7 16.86 8.43 -11.99
C ILE A 7 16.28 7.20 -12.70
N GLY A 8 17.14 6.38 -13.32
CA GLY A 8 16.78 5.13 -13.99
C GLY A 8 17.72 4.77 -15.13
N SER A 9 17.54 3.59 -15.74
CA SER A 9 18.39 3.00 -16.78
C SER A 9 18.55 3.84 -18.06
N SER A 10 17.65 4.77 -18.35
CA SER A 10 17.79 5.78 -19.40
C SER A 10 17.87 7.16 -18.73
N SER A 11 19.06 7.74 -18.64
CA SER A 11 19.28 9.07 -18.06
C SER A 11 18.61 10.14 -18.94
N LEU A 12 17.58 10.81 -18.41
CA LEU A 12 17.09 12.06 -18.97
C LEU A 12 17.90 13.21 -18.35
N SER A 13 18.51 14.02 -19.19
CA SER A 13 19.22 15.20 -18.71
C SER A 13 18.21 16.25 -18.19
N PHE A 14 18.60 17.01 -17.15
CA PHE A 14 17.82 18.17 -16.71
C PHE A 14 17.63 19.21 -17.82
N THR A 15 18.54 19.32 -18.78
CA THR A 15 18.42 20.18 -19.95
C THR A 15 17.31 19.72 -20.89
N GLU A 16 17.17 18.41 -21.11
CA GLU A 16 16.07 17.84 -21.91
C GLU A 16 14.69 18.03 -21.25
N LEU A 17 14.65 17.93 -19.90
CA LEU A 17 13.40 18.21 -19.16
C LEU A 17 12.98 19.69 -19.29
N ARG A 18 13.95 20.61 -19.30
CA ARG A 18 13.68 22.03 -19.57
C ARG A 18 13.18 22.25 -20.99
N GLY A 19 13.72 21.51 -21.96
CA GLY A 19 13.27 21.61 -23.38
C GLY A 19 11.80 21.22 -23.63
N ILE A 20 11.12 20.61 -22.63
CA ILE A 20 9.68 20.36 -22.71
C ILE A 20 8.89 21.67 -22.53
N PHE A 21 9.41 22.60 -21.72
CA PHE A 21 8.73 23.84 -21.35
C PHE A 21 9.35 25.08 -22.00
N ASP A 22 10.60 25.00 -22.45
CA ASP A 22 11.36 26.12 -23.00
C ASP A 22 12.04 25.71 -24.31
N PRO A 23 11.62 26.29 -25.48
CA PRO A 23 12.21 25.98 -26.78
C PRO A 23 13.70 26.32 -26.93
N ALA A 24 14.28 27.09 -25.97
CA ALA A 24 15.71 27.38 -25.96
C ALA A 24 16.60 26.17 -25.60
N TYR A 25 16.01 25.09 -25.09
CA TYR A 25 16.69 23.85 -24.74
C TYR A 25 16.32 22.69 -25.69
N PRO A 26 17.20 21.70 -25.87
CA PRO A 26 16.91 20.55 -26.74
C PRO A 26 15.74 19.74 -26.18
N ALA A 27 14.70 19.57 -27.00
CA ALA A 27 13.55 18.74 -26.65
C ALA A 27 13.97 17.24 -26.59
N PRO A 28 13.39 16.44 -25.70
CA PRO A 28 13.62 15.01 -25.67
C PRO A 28 13.21 14.36 -27.00
N SER A 29 13.91 13.30 -27.41
CA SER A 29 13.47 12.53 -28.59
C SER A 29 12.06 11.93 -28.36
N PRO A 30 11.29 11.63 -29.42
CA PRO A 30 9.95 11.07 -29.29
C PRO A 30 9.91 9.80 -28.42
N LEU A 31 10.94 8.94 -28.52
CA LEU A 31 11.08 7.75 -27.68
C LEU A 31 11.26 8.10 -26.21
N ARG A 32 12.10 9.08 -25.88
CA ARG A 32 12.32 9.53 -24.50
C ARG A 32 11.08 10.18 -23.91
N MET A 33 10.33 10.92 -24.72
CA MET A 33 9.05 11.50 -24.32
C MET A 33 8.02 10.41 -24.00
N SER A 34 7.90 9.38 -24.84
CA SER A 34 7.03 8.25 -24.56
C SER A 34 7.41 7.49 -23.29
N ILE A 35 8.70 7.25 -23.06
CA ILE A 35 9.18 6.65 -21.79
C ILE A 35 8.80 7.53 -20.59
N LEU A 36 8.90 8.85 -20.73
CA LEU A 36 8.54 9.78 -19.65
C LEU A 36 7.03 9.73 -19.35
N THR A 37 6.20 9.85 -20.38
CA THR A 37 4.74 9.99 -20.23
C THR A 37 4.05 8.66 -19.92
N GLU A 38 4.49 7.55 -20.51
CA GLU A 38 3.79 6.27 -20.41
C GLU A 38 4.34 5.33 -19.33
N LEU A 39 5.59 5.57 -18.87
CA LEU A 39 6.22 4.70 -17.87
C LEU A 39 6.61 5.45 -16.60
N ARG A 40 7.35 6.57 -16.70
CA ARG A 40 7.91 7.23 -15.52
C ARG A 40 6.89 8.03 -14.72
N ILE A 41 6.08 8.84 -15.39
CA ILE A 41 5.06 9.64 -14.71
C ILE A 41 4.03 8.74 -14.01
N PRO A 42 3.42 7.73 -14.68
CA PRO A 42 2.51 6.80 -14.00
C PRO A 42 3.15 6.09 -12.80
N ARG A 43 4.41 5.67 -12.93
CA ARG A 43 5.14 5.01 -11.84
C ARG A 43 5.32 5.91 -10.62
N ILE A 44 5.76 7.16 -10.82
CA ILE A 44 5.97 8.13 -9.72
C ILE A 44 4.65 8.48 -9.06
N LEU A 45 3.59 8.70 -9.84
CA LEU A 45 2.26 8.95 -9.32
C LEU A 45 1.73 7.76 -8.54
N MET A 46 1.90 6.54 -9.07
CA MET A 46 1.53 5.31 -8.39
C MET A 46 2.27 5.17 -7.06
N ALA A 47 3.60 5.40 -7.04
CA ALA A 47 4.39 5.38 -5.80
C ALA A 47 3.84 6.37 -4.76
N ALA A 48 3.57 7.61 -5.18
CA ALA A 48 3.04 8.62 -4.28
C ALA A 48 1.67 8.24 -3.70
N MET A 49 0.77 7.76 -4.56
CA MET A 49 -0.58 7.37 -4.13
C MET A 49 -0.57 6.15 -3.23
N VAL A 50 0.15 5.09 -3.61
CA VAL A 50 0.25 3.87 -2.81
C VAL A 50 0.87 4.17 -1.46
N GLY A 51 1.95 4.95 -1.41
CA GLY A 51 2.58 5.37 -0.15
C GLY A 51 1.63 6.16 0.75
N GLY A 52 0.89 7.11 0.20
CA GLY A 52 -0.11 7.89 0.93
C GLY A 52 -1.27 7.02 1.43
N ILE A 53 -1.81 6.16 0.57
CA ILE A 53 -2.91 5.25 0.90
C ILE A 53 -2.52 4.29 2.03
N LEU A 54 -1.35 3.65 1.93
CA LEU A 54 -0.87 2.72 2.97
C LEU A 54 -0.65 3.42 4.30
N ALA A 55 -0.09 4.64 4.28
CA ALA A 55 0.10 5.42 5.50
C ALA A 55 -1.23 5.80 6.14
N VAL A 56 -2.22 6.28 5.38
CA VAL A 56 -3.56 6.59 5.90
C VAL A 56 -4.27 5.35 6.40
N SER A 57 -4.19 4.24 5.68
CA SER A 57 -4.73 2.95 6.12
C SER A 57 -4.08 2.49 7.42
N GLY A 58 -2.78 2.71 7.59
CA GLY A 58 -2.05 2.46 8.82
C GLY A 58 -2.54 3.30 10.00
N VAL A 59 -2.75 4.62 9.79
CA VAL A 59 -3.36 5.50 10.82
C VAL A 59 -4.68 4.92 11.32
N ALA A 60 -5.55 4.54 10.39
CA ALA A 60 -6.88 4.02 10.72
C ALA A 60 -6.81 2.65 11.42
N MET A 61 -5.93 1.76 10.97
CA MET A 61 -5.72 0.45 11.61
C MET A 61 -5.20 0.59 13.04
N GLN A 62 -4.21 1.45 13.26
CA GLN A 62 -3.67 1.72 14.60
C GLN A 62 -4.74 2.26 15.54
N ALA A 63 -5.65 3.12 15.04
CA ALA A 63 -6.75 3.66 15.84
C ALA A 63 -7.76 2.58 16.26
N ILE A 64 -8.25 1.74 15.34
CA ILE A 64 -9.29 0.74 15.63
C ILE A 64 -8.78 -0.48 16.39
N THR A 65 -7.47 -0.74 16.34
CA THR A 65 -6.84 -1.86 17.05
C THR A 65 -6.19 -1.44 18.38
N HIS A 66 -6.16 -0.16 18.69
CA HIS A 66 -5.44 0.41 19.84
C HIS A 66 -3.98 -0.07 19.91
N ASN A 67 -3.37 -0.26 18.75
CA ASN A 67 -2.03 -0.79 18.64
C ASN A 67 -1.22 0.01 17.61
N ASP A 68 -0.23 0.74 18.06
CA ASP A 68 0.68 1.54 17.23
C ASP A 68 1.49 0.69 16.23
N LEU A 69 1.48 -0.64 16.39
CA LEU A 69 2.17 -1.62 15.54
C LEU A 69 1.25 -2.24 14.49
N ALA A 70 -0.02 -1.86 14.44
CA ALA A 70 -0.94 -2.40 13.44
C ALA A 70 -0.66 -1.82 12.05
N GLU A 71 -0.69 -2.69 11.05
CA GLU A 71 -0.61 -2.30 9.65
C GLU A 71 -1.77 -2.91 8.85
N PRO A 72 -2.12 -2.34 7.68
CA PRO A 72 -3.27 -2.79 6.87
C PRO A 72 -3.21 -4.27 6.47
N TYR A 73 -2.01 -4.84 6.32
CA TYR A 73 -1.82 -6.22 5.89
C TYR A 73 -2.21 -7.27 6.94
N LEU A 74 -2.34 -6.87 8.22
CA LEU A 74 -2.85 -7.75 9.27
C LEU A 74 -4.30 -8.23 9.01
N LEU A 75 -5.03 -7.61 8.11
CA LEU A 75 -6.37 -8.04 7.71
C LEU A 75 -6.39 -9.27 6.79
N GLY A 76 -5.23 -9.78 6.35
CA GLY A 76 -5.11 -10.93 5.45
C GLY A 76 -5.44 -10.62 3.98
N ILE A 77 -5.84 -9.40 3.66
CA ILE A 77 -6.26 -8.98 2.31
C ILE A 77 -5.11 -9.08 1.30
N SER A 78 -3.91 -8.71 1.72
CA SER A 78 -2.71 -8.83 0.89
C SER A 78 -2.40 -10.28 0.52
N SER A 79 -2.57 -11.23 1.47
CA SER A 79 -2.36 -12.66 1.21
C SER A 79 -3.41 -13.21 0.24
N GLY A 80 -4.68 -12.79 0.40
CA GLY A 80 -5.74 -13.13 -0.55
C GLY A 80 -5.46 -12.59 -1.95
N ALA A 81 -5.05 -11.32 -2.06
CA ALA A 81 -4.62 -10.72 -3.33
C ALA A 81 -3.46 -11.50 -3.96
N SER A 82 -2.47 -11.90 -3.16
CA SER A 82 -1.33 -12.70 -3.59
C SER A 82 -1.76 -14.04 -4.18
N THR A 83 -2.65 -14.76 -3.51
CA THR A 83 -3.20 -16.02 -4.02
C THR A 83 -3.91 -15.83 -5.35
N GLY A 84 -4.77 -14.81 -5.46
CA GLY A 84 -5.49 -14.50 -6.68
C GLY A 84 -4.58 -14.10 -7.85
N ALA A 85 -3.53 -13.33 -7.57
CA ALA A 85 -2.51 -12.98 -8.56
C ALA A 85 -1.75 -14.21 -9.05
N VAL A 86 -1.34 -15.10 -8.13
CA VAL A 86 -0.62 -16.34 -8.46
C VAL A 86 -1.47 -17.25 -9.35
N VAL A 87 -2.74 -17.42 -9.02
CA VAL A 87 -3.68 -18.15 -9.89
C VAL A 87 -3.75 -17.52 -11.29
N ALA A 88 -3.84 -16.20 -11.35
CA ALA A 88 -3.90 -15.50 -12.63
C ALA A 88 -2.59 -15.59 -13.43
N ILE A 89 -1.43 -15.53 -12.80
CA ILE A 89 -0.12 -15.69 -13.48
C ILE A 89 0.00 -17.08 -14.10
N LEU A 90 -0.53 -18.11 -13.44
CA LEU A 90 -0.40 -19.48 -13.90
C LEU A 90 -1.45 -19.88 -14.95
N PHE A 91 -2.66 -19.34 -14.89
CA PHE A 91 -3.79 -19.83 -15.66
C PHE A 91 -4.43 -18.78 -16.58
N SER A 92 -4.10 -17.49 -16.45
CA SER A 92 -4.70 -16.44 -17.28
C SER A 92 -3.77 -15.99 -18.40
N THR A 93 -4.30 -15.96 -19.62
CA THR A 93 -3.65 -15.34 -20.80
C THR A 93 -4.10 -13.89 -21.02
N TRP A 94 -5.03 -13.40 -20.20
CA TRP A 94 -5.57 -12.06 -20.33
C TRP A 94 -4.59 -11.02 -19.74
N GLN A 95 -4.33 -9.95 -20.50
CA GLN A 95 -3.35 -8.91 -20.10
C GLN A 95 -3.64 -8.22 -18.73
N TYR A 96 -4.91 -8.20 -18.31
CA TYR A 96 -5.33 -7.66 -17.01
C TYR A 96 -5.57 -8.75 -15.95
N GLY A 97 -5.27 -10.00 -16.28
CA GLY A 97 -5.59 -11.15 -15.46
C GLY A 97 -5.00 -11.07 -14.06
N ILE A 98 -3.75 -10.62 -13.94
CA ILE A 98 -3.06 -10.51 -12.64
C ILE A 98 -3.78 -9.52 -11.73
N ILE A 99 -4.14 -8.35 -12.25
CA ILE A 99 -4.82 -7.30 -11.47
C ILE A 99 -6.22 -7.76 -11.07
N ALA A 100 -6.95 -8.35 -12.02
CA ALA A 100 -8.29 -8.90 -11.75
C ALA A 100 -8.24 -10.05 -10.74
N GLY A 101 -7.31 -10.98 -10.91
CA GLY A 101 -7.09 -12.10 -9.98
C GLY A 101 -6.75 -11.61 -8.57
N ALA A 102 -5.81 -10.67 -8.46
CA ALA A 102 -5.45 -10.06 -7.18
C ALA A 102 -6.64 -9.32 -6.54
N ALA A 103 -7.41 -8.57 -7.31
CA ALA A 103 -8.60 -7.89 -6.81
C ALA A 103 -9.67 -8.88 -6.31
N VAL A 104 -9.94 -9.94 -7.07
CA VAL A 104 -10.88 -11.01 -6.66
C VAL A 104 -10.37 -11.70 -5.39
N GLY A 105 -9.10 -12.10 -5.33
CA GLY A 105 -8.51 -12.71 -4.16
C GLY A 105 -8.57 -11.81 -2.91
N ALA A 106 -8.31 -10.51 -3.07
CA ALA A 106 -8.48 -9.52 -2.01
C ALA A 106 -9.93 -9.43 -1.51
N LEU A 107 -10.90 -9.38 -2.43
CA LEU A 107 -12.33 -9.32 -2.11
C LEU A 107 -12.82 -10.60 -1.42
N VAL A 108 -12.36 -11.77 -1.85
CA VAL A 108 -12.68 -13.05 -1.20
C VAL A 108 -12.13 -13.07 0.22
N SER A 109 -10.86 -12.67 0.41
CA SER A 109 -10.25 -12.56 1.75
C SER A 109 -11.01 -11.57 2.63
N PHE A 110 -11.37 -10.40 2.11
CA PHE A 110 -12.17 -9.41 2.81
C PHE A 110 -13.57 -9.92 3.17
N GLY A 111 -14.25 -10.56 2.21
CA GLY A 111 -15.56 -11.18 2.45
C GLY A 111 -15.50 -12.24 3.55
N MET A 112 -14.45 -13.05 3.57
CA MET A 112 -14.20 -14.05 4.62
C MET A 112 -13.97 -13.39 5.97
N LEU A 113 -13.18 -12.30 6.03
CA LEU A 113 -12.98 -11.51 7.24
C LEU A 113 -14.31 -10.98 7.78
N MET A 114 -15.11 -10.35 6.93
CA MET A 114 -16.42 -9.79 7.32
C MET A 114 -17.40 -10.87 7.80
N LEU A 115 -17.40 -12.03 7.13
CA LEU A 115 -18.25 -13.15 7.50
C LEU A 115 -17.89 -13.70 8.88
N LEU A 116 -16.61 -13.87 9.17
CA LEU A 116 -16.13 -14.41 10.46
C LEU A 116 -16.31 -13.41 11.61
N LEU A 117 -16.30 -12.10 11.32
CA LEU A 117 -16.54 -11.05 12.33
C LEU A 117 -18.04 -10.77 12.56
N ARG A 118 -18.94 -11.21 11.68
CA ARG A 118 -20.37 -10.82 11.67
C ARG A 118 -21.10 -11.04 12.99
N ASN A 119 -20.79 -12.11 13.72
CA ASN A 119 -21.44 -12.51 14.96
C ASN A 119 -20.66 -12.12 16.23
N SER A 120 -19.62 -11.34 16.09
CA SER A 120 -18.79 -10.88 17.23
C SER A 120 -18.87 -9.36 17.35
N ALA A 121 -18.61 -8.86 18.56
CA ALA A 121 -18.55 -7.41 18.81
C ALA A 121 -17.43 -6.67 18.04
N ALA A 122 -16.82 -7.33 17.05
CA ALA A 122 -15.67 -6.83 16.27
C ALA A 122 -14.57 -6.23 17.17
N ASP A 123 -14.33 -6.86 18.32
CA ASP A 123 -13.26 -6.50 19.24
C ASP A 123 -11.90 -6.44 18.52
N ALA A 124 -11.05 -5.49 18.89
CA ALA A 124 -9.77 -5.21 18.26
C ALA A 124 -8.88 -6.48 18.15
N ALA A 125 -8.82 -7.26 19.22
CA ALA A 125 -8.03 -8.50 19.24
C ALA A 125 -8.58 -9.54 18.25
N ARG A 126 -9.89 -9.68 18.16
CA ARG A 126 -10.54 -10.60 17.20
C ARG A 126 -10.31 -10.18 15.76
N VAL A 127 -10.39 -8.88 15.44
CA VAL A 127 -10.10 -8.38 14.10
C VAL A 127 -8.70 -8.78 13.67
N VAL A 128 -7.69 -8.52 14.52
CA VAL A 128 -6.29 -8.87 14.23
C VAL A 128 -6.11 -10.38 14.12
N LEU A 129 -6.62 -11.15 15.10
CA LEU A 129 -6.49 -12.61 15.08
C LEU A 129 -7.12 -13.23 13.85
N THR A 130 -8.36 -12.84 13.52
CA THR A 130 -9.07 -13.36 12.34
C THR A 130 -8.32 -12.99 11.06
N GLY A 131 -7.82 -11.76 10.93
CA GLY A 131 -7.04 -11.33 9.78
C GLY A 131 -5.75 -12.11 9.62
N VAL A 132 -5.02 -12.36 10.70
CA VAL A 132 -3.80 -13.17 10.70
C VAL A 132 -4.08 -14.61 10.29
N LEU A 133 -5.15 -15.24 10.80
CA LEU A 133 -5.54 -16.61 10.43
C LEU A 133 -5.92 -16.71 8.95
N ILE A 134 -6.67 -15.75 8.43
CA ILE A 134 -6.98 -15.65 7.00
C ILE A 134 -5.69 -15.46 6.20
N GLY A 135 -4.77 -14.61 6.67
CA GLY A 135 -3.47 -14.40 6.07
C GLY A 135 -2.67 -15.71 5.93
N PHE A 136 -2.60 -16.52 6.99
CA PHE A 136 -1.93 -17.82 6.97
C PHE A 136 -2.62 -18.81 6.03
N LEU A 137 -3.95 -18.83 5.99
CA LEU A 137 -4.70 -19.69 5.07
C LEU A 137 -4.34 -19.38 3.60
N PHE A 138 -4.43 -18.12 3.20
CA PHE A 138 -4.10 -17.71 1.83
C PHE A 138 -2.61 -17.86 1.52
N GLN A 139 -1.72 -17.61 2.49
CA GLN A 139 -0.28 -17.86 2.34
C GLN A 139 0.00 -19.36 2.07
N SER A 140 -0.64 -20.26 2.82
CA SER A 140 -0.52 -21.70 2.62
C SER A 140 -1.07 -22.12 1.26
N LEU A 141 -2.20 -21.54 0.83
CA LEU A 141 -2.78 -21.77 -0.49
C LEU A 141 -1.83 -21.31 -1.60
N THR A 142 -1.25 -20.13 -1.47
CA THR A 142 -0.25 -19.60 -2.40
C THR A 142 0.95 -20.55 -2.50
N SER A 143 1.49 -20.98 -1.38
CA SER A 143 2.64 -21.91 -1.35
C SER A 143 2.31 -23.25 -2.02
N LEU A 144 1.11 -23.78 -1.76
CA LEU A 144 0.64 -25.03 -2.40
C LEU A 144 0.57 -24.89 -3.92
N ILE A 145 -0.05 -23.80 -4.42
CA ILE A 145 -0.22 -23.54 -5.85
C ILE A 145 1.14 -23.37 -6.54
N VAL A 146 2.05 -22.58 -5.94
CA VAL A 146 3.40 -22.36 -6.48
C VAL A 146 4.19 -23.67 -6.53
N THR A 147 4.14 -24.47 -5.46
CA THR A 147 4.84 -25.76 -5.40
C THR A 147 4.28 -26.76 -6.43
N ALA A 148 2.96 -26.78 -6.61
CA ALA A 148 2.31 -27.67 -7.57
C ALA A 148 2.54 -27.27 -9.04
N SER A 149 2.84 -25.99 -9.32
CA SER A 149 3.00 -25.49 -10.69
C SER A 149 4.27 -25.99 -11.39
N GLY A 150 5.33 -26.31 -10.65
CA GLY A 150 6.59 -26.86 -11.17
C GLY A 150 7.34 -26.04 -12.22
N ASN A 151 6.88 -24.81 -12.55
CA ASN A 151 7.44 -23.97 -13.60
C ASN A 151 8.35 -22.87 -13.02
N ALA A 152 9.65 -22.97 -13.27
CA ALA A 152 10.66 -22.05 -12.75
C ALA A 152 10.48 -20.60 -13.22
N GLU A 153 10.05 -20.40 -14.48
CA GLU A 153 9.85 -19.06 -15.04
C GLU A 153 8.65 -18.35 -14.37
N SER A 154 7.53 -19.06 -14.27
CA SER A 154 6.35 -18.54 -13.54
C SER A 154 6.66 -18.26 -12.08
N THR A 155 7.43 -19.12 -11.42
CA THR A 155 7.85 -18.94 -10.02
C THR A 155 8.66 -17.65 -9.85
N ARG A 156 9.56 -17.35 -10.78
CA ARG A 156 10.34 -16.09 -10.74
C ARG A 156 9.42 -14.87 -10.87
N GLY A 157 8.49 -14.87 -11.82
CA GLY A 157 7.51 -13.80 -11.98
C GLY A 157 6.63 -13.58 -10.74
N ILE A 158 6.18 -14.69 -10.15
CA ILE A 158 5.41 -14.68 -8.89
C ILE A 158 6.21 -14.05 -7.76
N MET A 159 7.47 -14.46 -7.57
CA MET A 159 8.34 -13.92 -6.52
C MET A 159 8.52 -12.40 -6.65
N PHE A 160 8.78 -11.91 -7.87
CA PHE A 160 8.90 -10.48 -8.13
C PHE A 160 7.61 -9.74 -7.79
N TRP A 161 6.45 -10.27 -8.20
CA TRP A 161 5.15 -9.65 -7.91
C TRP A 161 4.85 -9.61 -6.41
N LEU A 162 5.12 -10.70 -5.68
CA LEU A 162 4.91 -10.78 -4.23
C LEU A 162 5.75 -9.76 -3.44
N LEU A 163 6.92 -9.39 -3.95
CA LEU A 163 7.81 -8.42 -3.32
C LEU A 163 7.42 -6.94 -3.58
N GLY A 164 6.39 -6.71 -4.37
CA GLY A 164 5.89 -5.38 -4.68
C GLY A 164 6.73 -4.64 -5.72
N VAL A 165 6.13 -4.37 -6.89
CA VAL A 165 6.82 -3.80 -8.05
C VAL A 165 6.00 -2.65 -8.66
N LEU A 166 6.63 -1.49 -8.79
CA LEU A 166 6.00 -0.29 -9.37
C LEU A 166 6.19 -0.17 -10.88
N SER A 167 7.04 -1.00 -11.51
CA SER A 167 7.31 -0.94 -12.96
C SER A 167 6.10 -1.32 -13.84
N ALA A 168 5.13 -2.05 -13.27
CA ALA A 168 3.89 -2.40 -13.95
C ALA A 168 2.84 -1.28 -13.95
N ALA A 169 3.10 -0.13 -13.31
CA ALA A 169 2.17 0.99 -13.26
C ALA A 169 1.81 1.50 -14.66
N ARG A 170 0.51 1.68 -14.91
CA ARG A 170 -0.05 2.23 -16.15
C ARG A 170 -1.14 3.23 -15.79
N TRP A 171 -1.47 4.13 -16.69
CA TRP A 171 -2.46 5.19 -16.43
C TRP A 171 -3.80 4.68 -15.91
N TYR A 172 -4.30 3.56 -16.43
CA TYR A 172 -5.58 3.00 -15.98
C TYR A 172 -5.52 2.49 -14.53
N THR A 173 -4.39 1.90 -14.09
CA THR A 173 -4.20 1.49 -12.68
C THR A 173 -4.01 2.69 -11.77
N VAL A 174 -3.27 3.71 -12.23
CA VAL A 174 -3.09 4.98 -11.51
C VAL A 174 -4.44 5.64 -11.24
N ILE A 175 -5.31 5.74 -12.26
CA ILE A 175 -6.64 6.33 -12.11
C ILE A 175 -7.51 5.52 -11.13
N ALA A 176 -7.49 4.20 -11.24
CA ALA A 176 -8.26 3.34 -10.33
C ALA A 176 -7.81 3.49 -8.86
N VAL A 177 -6.50 3.45 -8.61
CA VAL A 177 -5.93 3.65 -7.26
C VAL A 177 -6.18 5.07 -6.76
N PHE A 178 -6.12 6.08 -7.63
CA PHE A 178 -6.43 7.47 -7.28
C PHE A 178 -7.88 7.62 -6.81
N ILE A 179 -8.83 7.06 -7.54
CA ILE A 179 -10.26 7.16 -7.18
C ILE A 179 -10.51 6.48 -5.83
N VAL A 180 -10.11 5.21 -5.69
CA VAL A 180 -10.34 4.43 -4.46
C VAL A 180 -9.60 5.05 -3.28
N GLY A 181 -8.34 5.45 -3.49
CA GLY A 181 -7.49 6.06 -2.47
C GLY A 181 -8.01 7.40 -1.99
N THR A 182 -8.47 8.27 -2.90
CA THR A 182 -9.03 9.58 -2.56
C THR A 182 -10.34 9.43 -1.79
N ILE A 183 -11.27 8.61 -2.28
CA ILE A 183 -12.55 8.36 -1.61
C ILE A 183 -12.29 7.79 -0.21
N GLY A 184 -11.44 6.77 -0.08
CA GLY A 184 -11.13 6.16 1.22
C GLY A 184 -10.43 7.13 2.17
N THR A 185 -9.46 7.91 1.68
CA THR A 185 -8.75 8.91 2.51
C THR A 185 -9.69 10.00 3.00
N VAL A 186 -10.55 10.54 2.13
CA VAL A 186 -11.55 11.54 2.50
C VAL A 186 -12.55 10.97 3.50
N ALA A 187 -13.04 9.75 3.27
CA ALA A 187 -13.96 9.09 4.19
C ALA A 187 -13.32 8.93 5.59
N LEU A 188 -12.10 8.42 5.68
CA LEU A 188 -11.38 8.27 6.94
C LEU A 188 -11.08 9.63 7.60
N TRP A 189 -10.75 10.65 6.81
CA TRP A 189 -10.53 12.00 7.32
C TRP A 189 -11.82 12.62 7.89
N MET A 190 -12.97 12.43 7.25
CA MET A 190 -14.26 12.85 7.79
C MET A 190 -14.62 12.13 9.09
N MET A 191 -14.13 10.90 9.27
CA MET A 191 -14.30 10.12 10.49
C MET A 191 -13.26 10.44 11.58
N SER A 192 -12.36 11.41 11.38
CA SER A 192 -11.24 11.72 12.28
C SER A 192 -11.64 11.94 13.73
N ARG A 193 -12.75 12.67 13.98
CA ARG A 193 -13.26 12.92 15.34
C ARG A 193 -13.71 11.64 16.05
N TYR A 194 -14.30 10.71 15.30
CA TYR A 194 -14.71 9.40 15.83
C TYR A 194 -13.50 8.52 16.11
N LEU A 195 -12.46 8.60 15.27
CA LEU A 195 -11.19 7.90 15.48
C LEU A 195 -10.45 8.46 16.71
N ASP A 196 -10.48 9.79 16.93
CA ASP A 196 -9.93 10.41 18.14
C ASP A 196 -10.61 9.87 19.39
N ALA A 197 -11.95 9.80 19.39
CA ALA A 197 -12.70 9.26 20.51
C ALA A 197 -12.46 7.76 20.73
N LEU A 198 -12.36 6.98 19.65
CA LEU A 198 -12.05 5.55 19.74
C LEU A 198 -10.66 5.29 20.33
N SER A 199 -9.69 6.17 20.08
CA SER A 199 -8.35 6.08 20.67
C SER A 199 -8.33 6.23 22.21
N LEU A 200 -9.42 6.71 22.81
CA LEU A 200 -9.59 6.76 24.29
C LEU A 200 -10.11 5.43 24.89
N GLY A 201 -10.38 4.45 24.05
CA GLY A 201 -10.88 3.13 24.38
C GLY A 201 -12.38 2.97 24.11
N ASP A 202 -12.77 1.73 23.80
CA ASP A 202 -14.15 1.36 23.38
C ASP A 202 -15.20 1.75 24.41
N ALA A 203 -14.93 1.54 25.70
CA ALA A 203 -15.83 1.88 26.78
C ALA A 203 -16.07 3.40 26.84
N THR A 204 -15.01 4.19 26.78
CA THR A 204 -15.10 5.66 26.79
C THR A 204 -15.84 6.18 25.55
N ALA A 205 -15.52 5.65 24.37
CA ALA A 205 -16.19 6.03 23.13
C ALA A 205 -17.68 5.73 23.17
N SER A 206 -18.09 4.58 23.72
CA SER A 206 -19.51 4.20 23.82
C SER A 206 -20.28 5.06 24.81
N THR A 207 -19.67 5.51 25.94
CA THR A 207 -20.34 6.38 26.91
C THR A 207 -20.65 7.78 26.36
N ILE A 208 -19.89 8.26 25.37
CA ILE A 208 -20.16 9.52 24.66
C ILE A 208 -21.03 9.33 23.42
N GLY A 209 -21.64 8.13 23.26
CA GLY A 209 -22.64 7.86 22.23
C GLY A 209 -22.09 7.44 20.87
N ILE A 210 -20.81 7.07 20.76
CA ILE A 210 -20.24 6.62 19.48
C ILE A 210 -20.60 5.15 19.23
N PRO A 211 -21.13 4.80 18.04
CA PRO A 211 -21.42 3.42 17.68
C PRO A 211 -20.11 2.69 17.30
N VAL A 212 -19.33 2.27 18.30
CA VAL A 212 -17.99 1.70 18.15
C VAL A 212 -17.94 0.57 17.12
N VAL A 213 -18.90 -0.35 17.18
CA VAL A 213 -18.95 -1.51 16.26
C VAL A 213 -19.14 -1.07 14.81
N ALA A 214 -20.12 -0.19 14.55
CA ALA A 214 -20.40 0.32 13.21
C ALA A 214 -19.20 1.13 12.66
N LEU A 215 -18.60 1.96 13.51
CA LEU A 215 -17.41 2.73 13.16
C LEU A 215 -16.25 1.81 12.76
N ARG A 216 -15.99 0.77 13.56
CA ARG A 216 -14.92 -0.20 13.28
C ARG A 216 -15.15 -0.93 11.96
N TYR A 217 -16.38 -1.38 11.67
CA TYR A 217 -16.71 -1.97 10.38
C TYR A 217 -16.51 -1.00 9.22
N ALA A 218 -16.94 0.26 9.35
CA ALA A 218 -16.76 1.26 8.31
C ALA A 218 -15.27 1.51 8.00
N VAL A 219 -14.43 1.59 9.03
CA VAL A 219 -12.97 1.72 8.89
C VAL A 219 -12.39 0.48 8.23
N LEU A 220 -12.78 -0.73 8.68
CA LEU A 220 -12.32 -1.98 8.08
C LEU A 220 -12.67 -2.06 6.59
N VAL A 221 -13.87 -1.66 6.18
CA VAL A 221 -14.28 -1.60 4.77
C VAL A 221 -13.39 -0.63 3.99
N ALA A 222 -13.22 0.61 4.48
CA ALA A 222 -12.40 1.61 3.82
C ALA A 222 -10.95 1.16 3.65
N VAL A 223 -10.30 0.72 4.74
CA VAL A 223 -8.92 0.22 4.74
C VAL A 223 -8.76 -0.98 3.82
N SER A 224 -9.73 -1.91 3.85
CA SER A 224 -9.68 -3.12 3.02
C SER A 224 -9.74 -2.81 1.53
N LEU A 225 -10.65 -1.92 1.11
CA LEU A 225 -10.76 -1.51 -0.29
C LEU A 225 -9.53 -0.74 -0.75
N MET A 226 -9.00 0.17 0.08
CA MET A 226 -7.78 0.91 -0.19
C MET A 226 -6.58 -0.04 -0.33
N THR A 227 -6.43 -0.98 0.58
CA THR A 227 -5.35 -1.99 0.55
C THR A 227 -5.50 -2.94 -0.65
N ALA A 228 -6.72 -3.39 -0.95
CA ALA A 228 -6.98 -4.24 -2.10
C ALA A 228 -6.59 -3.56 -3.42
N ALA A 229 -6.97 -2.28 -3.58
CA ALA A 229 -6.62 -1.50 -4.78
C ALA A 229 -5.10 -1.32 -4.95
N THR A 230 -4.38 -1.05 -3.84
CA THR A 230 -2.91 -0.92 -3.88
C THR A 230 -2.23 -2.25 -4.19
N VAL A 231 -2.57 -3.32 -3.47
CA VAL A 231 -1.94 -4.63 -3.64
C VAL A 231 -2.24 -5.23 -5.02
N ALA A 232 -3.47 -5.10 -5.51
CA ALA A 232 -3.83 -5.57 -6.86
C ALA A 232 -3.04 -4.87 -7.97
N SER A 233 -2.64 -3.61 -7.75
CA SER A 233 -1.93 -2.80 -8.75
C SER A 233 -0.41 -2.97 -8.72
N VAL A 234 0.19 -3.13 -7.55
CA VAL A 234 1.66 -3.09 -7.38
C VAL A 234 2.23 -4.19 -6.50
N GLY A 235 1.42 -5.15 -6.05
CA GLY A 235 1.83 -6.17 -5.10
C GLY A 235 1.93 -5.65 -3.65
N ALA A 236 2.49 -6.47 -2.77
CA ALA A 236 2.59 -6.15 -1.34
C ALA A 236 3.78 -5.24 -1.04
N ILE A 237 3.54 -4.08 -0.43
CA ILE A 237 4.56 -3.11 -0.02
C ILE A 237 4.39 -2.83 1.48
N GLY A 238 5.13 -3.53 2.33
CA GLY A 238 5.04 -3.40 3.79
C GLY A 238 5.78 -2.20 4.38
N PHE A 239 5.63 -2.04 5.68
CA PHE A 239 6.29 -1.07 6.55
C PHE A 239 5.88 0.40 6.38
N VAL A 240 5.39 0.85 5.23
CA VAL A 240 4.93 2.25 5.04
C VAL A 240 3.75 2.55 5.96
N GLY A 241 2.76 1.66 6.00
CA GLY A 241 1.59 1.79 6.87
C GLY A 241 1.87 1.63 8.37
N LEU A 242 3.01 1.05 8.72
CA LEU A 242 3.46 0.91 10.11
C LEU A 242 4.23 2.14 10.59
N ILE A 243 5.26 2.52 9.83
CA ILE A 243 6.27 3.48 10.30
C ILE A 243 5.83 4.91 10.13
N VAL A 244 5.23 5.24 8.97
CA VAL A 244 4.86 6.61 8.64
C VAL A 244 3.86 7.19 9.64
N PRO A 245 2.74 6.52 9.98
CA PRO A 245 1.81 7.04 10.97
C PRO A 245 2.45 7.27 12.33
N HIS A 246 3.30 6.33 12.75
CA HIS A 246 3.99 6.44 14.03
C HIS A 246 4.96 7.62 14.06
N ALA A 247 5.79 7.79 13.03
CA ALA A 247 6.72 8.92 12.92
C ALA A 247 6.00 10.27 12.85
N VAL A 248 4.91 10.34 12.07
CA VAL A 248 4.09 11.57 11.96
C VAL A 248 3.42 11.91 13.28
N ARG A 249 2.92 10.92 14.04
CA ARG A 249 2.30 11.13 15.36
C ARG A 249 3.28 11.77 16.34
N MET A 250 4.56 11.44 16.28
CA MET A 250 5.60 12.05 17.13
C MET A 250 5.80 13.55 16.84
N ILE A 251 5.49 14.01 15.63
CA ILE A 251 5.72 15.39 15.19
C ILE A 251 4.43 16.21 15.24
N SER A 252 3.32 15.67 14.72
CA SER A 252 2.04 16.39 14.59
C SER A 252 1.05 16.14 15.73
N GLY A 253 1.40 15.24 16.66
CA GLY A 253 0.51 14.81 17.75
C GLY A 253 -0.50 13.75 17.31
N PRO A 254 -1.37 13.31 18.26
CA PRO A 254 -2.26 12.17 18.05
C PRO A 254 -3.58 12.49 17.34
N ARG A 255 -3.91 13.75 17.06
CA ARG A 255 -5.19 14.14 16.46
C ARG A 255 -5.32 13.66 15.02
N HIS A 256 -6.32 12.82 14.71
CA HIS A 256 -6.51 12.24 13.39
C HIS A 256 -6.80 13.25 12.28
N ALA A 257 -7.41 14.40 12.63
CA ALA A 257 -7.68 15.46 11.65
C ALA A 257 -6.41 16.02 10.97
N SER A 258 -5.28 16.09 11.71
CA SER A 258 -3.96 16.47 11.19
C SER A 258 -3.12 15.26 10.80
N LEU A 259 -3.22 14.17 11.56
CA LEU A 259 -2.43 12.96 11.37
C LEU A 259 -2.67 12.30 10.00
N ILE A 260 -3.93 12.21 9.55
CA ILE A 260 -4.30 11.58 8.27
C ILE A 260 -3.68 12.34 7.08
N PRO A 261 -3.90 13.64 6.88
CA PRO A 261 -3.34 14.33 5.71
C PRO A 261 -1.82 14.42 5.74
N ILE A 262 -1.20 14.61 6.91
CA ILE A 262 0.26 14.64 7.01
C ILE A 262 0.84 13.25 6.72
N SER A 263 0.23 12.18 7.23
CA SER A 263 0.66 10.81 6.93
C SER A 263 0.52 10.47 5.44
N ALA A 264 -0.53 10.96 4.77
CA ALA A 264 -0.68 10.79 3.33
C ALA A 264 0.49 11.40 2.55
N VAL A 265 0.88 12.64 2.90
CA VAL A 265 2.00 13.35 2.25
C VAL A 265 3.34 12.68 2.55
N VAL A 266 3.61 12.37 3.83
CA VAL A 266 4.86 11.73 4.23
C VAL A 266 4.98 10.33 3.64
N GLY A 267 3.89 9.55 3.62
CA GLY A 267 3.85 8.23 2.99
C GLY A 267 4.11 8.30 1.49
N ALA A 268 3.52 9.27 0.81
CA ALA A 268 3.78 9.52 -0.61
C ALA A 268 5.27 9.81 -0.88
N ILE A 269 5.89 10.70 -0.09
CA ILE A 269 7.31 11.03 -0.22
C ILE A 269 8.17 9.79 0.07
N THR A 270 7.87 9.06 1.14
CA THR A 270 8.61 7.87 1.56
C THR A 270 8.66 6.83 0.44
N LEU A 271 7.52 6.51 -0.19
CA LEU A 271 7.50 5.48 -1.22
C LEU A 271 8.11 5.96 -2.55
N VAL A 272 7.98 7.23 -2.91
CA VAL A 272 8.68 7.81 -4.07
C VAL A 272 10.19 7.77 -3.88
N VAL A 273 10.69 8.05 -2.68
CA VAL A 273 12.13 7.96 -2.37
C VAL A 273 12.59 6.50 -2.39
N ALA A 274 11.83 5.59 -1.78
CA ALA A 274 12.15 4.16 -1.81
C ALA A 274 12.18 3.60 -3.24
N ASP A 275 11.26 3.99 -4.11
CA ASP A 275 11.28 3.62 -5.53
C ASP A 275 12.49 4.21 -6.28
N ALA A 276 12.86 5.44 -6.00
CA ALA A 276 14.05 6.06 -6.59
C ALA A 276 15.34 5.31 -6.18
N ILE A 277 15.46 4.91 -4.91
CA ILE A 277 16.56 4.08 -4.40
C ILE A 277 16.55 2.70 -5.07
N ALA A 278 15.38 2.04 -5.16
CA ALA A 278 15.24 0.73 -5.80
C ALA A 278 15.74 0.71 -7.24
N ARG A 279 15.53 1.81 -7.98
CA ARG A 279 15.99 1.98 -9.37
C ARG A 279 17.46 2.34 -9.51
N ALA A 280 18.04 2.99 -8.50
CA ALA A 280 19.42 3.48 -8.57
C ALA A 280 20.45 2.44 -8.09
N LEU A 281 20.09 1.61 -7.11
CA LEU A 281 21.04 0.82 -6.31
C LEU A 281 21.73 -0.29 -7.13
N PHE A 282 21.02 -0.93 -8.06
CA PHE A 282 21.51 -2.04 -8.86
C PHE A 282 21.28 -1.86 -10.37
N ALA A 283 21.24 -0.61 -10.85
CA ALA A 283 21.07 -0.35 -12.28
C ALA A 283 22.06 -1.16 -13.14
N PRO A 284 21.61 -1.82 -14.24
CA PRO A 284 20.29 -1.71 -14.89
C PRO A 284 19.20 -2.62 -14.31
N GLN A 285 19.48 -3.47 -13.33
CA GLN A 285 18.48 -4.32 -12.67
C GLN A 285 17.67 -3.48 -11.67
N GLU A 286 16.35 -3.65 -11.70
CA GLU A 286 15.46 -2.98 -10.74
C GLU A 286 15.14 -3.91 -9.58
N LEU A 287 15.30 -3.40 -8.35
CA LEU A 287 14.86 -4.12 -7.17
C LEU A 287 13.37 -3.91 -6.93
N PRO A 288 12.65 -4.91 -6.39
CA PRO A 288 11.30 -4.71 -5.87
C PRO A 288 11.31 -3.67 -4.75
N VAL A 289 10.39 -2.70 -4.83
CA VAL A 289 10.34 -1.59 -3.86
C VAL A 289 10.03 -2.07 -2.43
N GLY A 290 9.27 -3.16 -2.29
CA GLY A 290 8.98 -3.77 -1.00
C GLY A 290 10.22 -4.24 -0.23
N VAL A 291 11.27 -4.66 -0.95
CA VAL A 291 12.57 -5.00 -0.33
C VAL A 291 13.22 -3.76 0.27
N ILE A 292 13.21 -2.64 -0.45
CA ILE A 292 13.78 -1.38 0.03
C ILE A 292 13.01 -0.84 1.24
N THR A 293 11.67 -0.87 1.18
CA THR A 293 10.85 -0.42 2.32
C THR A 293 11.06 -1.29 3.56
N ALA A 294 11.26 -2.60 3.41
CA ALA A 294 11.58 -3.49 4.52
C ALA A 294 12.98 -3.25 5.08
N LEU A 295 14.01 -3.14 4.21
CA LEU A 295 15.40 -2.92 4.62
C LEU A 295 15.61 -1.60 5.35
N ILE A 296 14.90 -0.54 4.97
CA ILE A 296 14.95 0.76 5.65
C ILE A 296 13.99 0.77 6.84
N GLY A 297 12.81 0.19 6.66
CA GLY A 297 11.74 0.24 7.62
C GLY A 297 12.05 -0.49 8.92
N VAL A 298 12.53 -1.74 8.84
CA VAL A 298 12.81 -2.53 10.04
C VAL A 298 13.83 -1.86 10.97
N PRO A 299 15.02 -1.41 10.50
CA PRO A 299 15.97 -0.71 11.36
C PRO A 299 15.44 0.63 11.90
N ALA A 300 14.74 1.41 11.06
CA ALA A 300 14.14 2.67 11.49
C ALA A 300 13.12 2.45 12.62
N PHE A 301 12.31 1.40 12.50
CA PHE A 301 11.34 1.04 13.53
C PHE A 301 12.00 0.62 14.85
N PHE A 302 13.07 -0.19 14.81
CA PHE A 302 13.84 -0.53 16.00
C PHE A 302 14.43 0.70 16.71
N LEU A 303 14.93 1.68 15.95
CA LEU A 303 15.44 2.93 16.51
C LEU A 303 14.34 3.75 17.19
N ILE A 304 13.14 3.76 16.63
CA ILE A 304 11.98 4.46 17.21
C ILE A 304 11.54 3.78 18.53
N LEU A 305 11.45 2.45 18.55
CA LEU A 305 11.11 1.69 19.76
C LEU A 305 12.11 1.92 20.89
N ARG A 306 13.40 1.95 20.57
CA ARG A 306 14.46 2.17 21.57
C ARG A 306 14.40 3.55 22.21
N ARG A 307 13.87 4.57 21.55
CA ARG A 307 13.73 5.93 22.09
C ARG A 307 12.55 6.10 23.08
N LYS A 308 11.64 5.14 23.14
CA LYS A 308 10.49 5.15 24.07
C LYS A 308 10.82 4.57 25.47
N HIS A 309 12.01 4.03 25.64
CA HIS A 309 12.60 3.57 26.90
C HIS A 309 13.75 4.48 27.31
#